data_6ada66966ce811c1833ffd30cfda624e
#
_entry.id   6ada66966ce811c1833ffd30cfda624e
#
_cell.length_a   1.000
_cell.length_b   1.000
_cell.length_c   1.000
_cell.angle_alpha   90.00
_cell.angle_beta   90.00
_cell.angle_gamma   90.00
#
_symmetry.space_group_name_H-M   'P 1'
#
loop_
_entity.id
_entity.type
_entity.pdbx_description
1 polymer ?
#
loop_
_entity_poly.entity_id
_entity_poly.type
_entity_poly.pdbx_seq_one_letter_code
_entity_poly.pdbx_strand_id
1 'polypeptide(L)'
;MSDILKLEKESVYRRMAGKVKFSIREMGVLAKILNSSLDSLLYQEEDIQWLPFILETPLKFHSIDTLCDMIDLNFKHIEEINRDEPGTSGNVYHSLPLECFIHSPLMMKFMFFKWGYYFVQSDEYNNFSQWKLPPRLSAIGEKYHHVYNFQHVFYIWDSSLIWALSKEISNFYKTHIISEQEKEDIKNELKLILSQLEKTLNGTRTPSIPFPPETDFLVSSINVG
;
A
#
# COMPACT_ATOMS: atom_id res chain seq x y z
N MET A 1 26.99 -18.44 -16.55
CA MET A 1 26.88 -19.12 -15.23
C MET A 1 28.22 -19.15 -14.47
N SER A 2 29.33 -19.50 -15.14
CA SER A 2 30.69 -19.51 -14.56
C SER A 2 31.06 -18.13 -13.96
N ASP A 3 30.89 -17.07 -14.74
CA ASP A 3 31.20 -15.70 -14.30
C ASP A 3 30.24 -15.20 -13.21
N ILE A 4 28.99 -15.63 -13.28
CA ILE A 4 27.92 -15.31 -12.31
C ILE A 4 28.22 -15.91 -10.94
N LEU A 5 28.58 -17.17 -10.91
CA LEU A 5 28.87 -17.90 -9.68
C LEU A 5 30.32 -17.75 -9.22
N LYS A 6 31.17 -17.11 -10.03
CA LYS A 6 32.63 -17.00 -9.82
C LYS A 6 33.27 -18.37 -9.59
N LEU A 7 32.86 -19.36 -10.39
CA LEU A 7 33.34 -20.74 -10.38
C LEU A 7 33.99 -21.10 -11.70
N GLU A 8 34.93 -22.03 -11.67
CA GLU A 8 35.47 -22.65 -12.89
C GLU A 8 34.39 -23.40 -13.66
N LYS A 9 34.50 -23.42 -15.00
CA LYS A 9 33.53 -24.08 -15.88
C LYS A 9 33.27 -25.53 -15.51
N GLU A 10 34.31 -26.27 -15.17
CA GLU A 10 34.20 -27.66 -14.75
C GLU A 10 33.39 -27.83 -13.47
N SER A 11 33.59 -26.93 -12.51
CA SER A 11 32.83 -26.89 -11.24
C SER A 11 31.34 -26.61 -11.48
N VAL A 12 31.02 -25.70 -12.39
CA VAL A 12 29.63 -25.43 -12.79
C VAL A 12 29.01 -26.65 -13.48
N TYR A 13 29.72 -27.24 -14.41
CA TYR A 13 29.25 -28.45 -15.11
C TYR A 13 28.95 -29.62 -14.17
N ARG A 14 29.80 -29.85 -13.16
CA ARG A 14 29.57 -30.89 -12.16
C ARG A 14 28.34 -30.62 -11.30
N ARG A 15 28.03 -29.37 -11.00
CA ARG A 15 26.81 -28.98 -10.28
C ARG A 15 25.56 -29.18 -11.17
N MET A 16 25.60 -28.73 -12.38
CA MET A 16 24.49 -28.93 -13.33
C MET A 16 24.22 -30.41 -13.62
N ALA A 17 25.27 -31.25 -13.62
CA ALA A 17 25.15 -32.71 -13.77
C ALA A 17 24.74 -33.43 -12.48
N GLY A 18 24.43 -32.71 -11.40
CA GLY A 18 24.03 -33.29 -10.10
C GLY A 18 25.16 -33.97 -9.31
N LYS A 19 26.42 -33.93 -9.82
CA LYS A 19 27.57 -34.56 -9.17
C LYS A 19 28.05 -33.81 -7.94
N VAL A 20 27.75 -32.51 -7.85
CA VAL A 20 28.05 -31.62 -6.69
C VAL A 20 26.82 -30.77 -6.43
N LYS A 21 26.38 -30.67 -5.20
CA LYS A 21 25.25 -29.83 -4.83
C LYS A 21 25.61 -28.37 -4.90
N PHE A 22 24.66 -27.52 -5.30
CA PHE A 22 24.79 -26.07 -5.14
C PHE A 22 24.75 -25.70 -3.67
N SER A 23 25.59 -24.76 -3.25
CA SER A 23 25.47 -24.15 -1.94
C SER A 23 24.28 -23.18 -1.92
N ILE A 24 23.76 -22.89 -0.72
CA ILE A 24 22.65 -21.93 -0.56
C ILE A 24 23.00 -20.53 -1.10
N ARG A 25 24.26 -20.14 -0.98
CA ARG A 25 24.76 -18.88 -1.56
C ARG A 25 24.71 -18.87 -3.07
N GLU A 26 25.13 -19.95 -3.72
CA GLU A 26 25.09 -20.12 -5.18
C GLU A 26 23.64 -20.13 -5.68
N MET A 27 22.75 -20.83 -4.96
CA MET A 27 21.32 -20.85 -5.26
C MET A 27 20.69 -19.47 -5.13
N GLY A 28 21.02 -18.72 -4.07
CA GLY A 28 20.54 -17.34 -3.92
C GLY A 28 20.98 -16.39 -5.04
N VAL A 29 22.23 -16.54 -5.52
CA VAL A 29 22.73 -15.76 -6.68
C VAL A 29 21.97 -16.14 -7.95
N LEU A 30 21.71 -17.42 -8.18
CA LEU A 30 20.95 -17.88 -9.34
C LEU A 30 19.49 -17.42 -9.29
N ALA A 31 18.83 -17.55 -8.15
CA ALA A 31 17.46 -17.11 -7.94
C ALA A 31 17.30 -15.60 -8.26
N LYS A 32 18.21 -14.78 -7.77
CA LYS A 32 18.22 -13.34 -8.06
C LYS A 32 18.35 -13.02 -9.55
N ILE A 33 19.23 -13.73 -10.27
CA ILE A 33 19.48 -13.48 -11.71
C ILE A 33 18.34 -14.00 -12.58
N LEU A 34 17.77 -15.14 -12.19
CA LEU A 34 16.63 -15.75 -12.88
C LEU A 34 15.29 -15.14 -12.50
N ASN A 35 15.31 -14.14 -11.60
CA ASN A 35 14.11 -13.53 -11.04
C ASN A 35 13.09 -14.57 -10.52
N SER A 36 13.60 -15.61 -9.87
CA SER A 36 12.82 -16.75 -9.38
C SER A 36 12.96 -16.89 -7.88
N SER A 37 11.88 -17.27 -7.19
CA SER A 37 11.93 -17.58 -5.75
C SER A 37 12.47 -18.99 -5.55
N LEU A 38 13.39 -19.17 -4.58
CA LEU A 38 13.83 -20.51 -4.17
C LEU A 38 12.67 -21.32 -3.59
N ASP A 39 11.78 -20.67 -2.87
CA ASP A 39 10.60 -21.32 -2.31
C ASP A 39 9.68 -21.85 -3.40
N SER A 40 9.45 -21.08 -4.47
CA SER A 40 8.65 -21.54 -5.62
C SER A 40 9.26 -22.73 -6.36
N LEU A 41 10.59 -22.92 -6.29
CA LEU A 41 11.26 -24.07 -6.88
C LEU A 41 11.21 -25.31 -5.99
N LEU A 42 11.10 -25.13 -4.68
CA LEU A 42 11.06 -26.21 -3.69
C LEU A 42 9.66 -26.81 -3.52
N TYR A 43 8.62 -25.98 -3.72
CA TYR A 43 7.21 -26.33 -3.49
C TYR A 43 6.44 -26.54 -4.79
N GLN A 44 6.97 -27.33 -5.73
CA GLN A 44 6.31 -27.69 -6.99
C GLN A 44 5.15 -28.69 -6.86
N GLU A 45 4.71 -29.05 -5.66
CA GLU A 45 3.64 -30.03 -5.47
C GLU A 45 2.31 -29.38 -5.07
N GLU A 46 1.42 -29.54 -5.88
CA GLU A 46 -0.02 -29.66 -6.18
C GLU A 46 -1.05 -29.10 -5.19
N ASP A 47 -0.78 -28.82 -3.92
CA ASP A 47 -1.85 -28.55 -2.95
C ASP A 47 -1.81 -27.18 -2.23
N ILE A 48 -0.77 -26.37 -2.43
CA ILE A 48 -0.74 -25.02 -1.85
C ILE A 48 -0.24 -24.06 -2.91
N GLN A 49 -1.13 -23.23 -3.44
CA GLN A 49 -0.77 -22.05 -4.21
C GLN A 49 -0.02 -21.06 -3.30
N TRP A 50 1.29 -21.26 -3.17
CA TRP A 50 2.15 -20.26 -2.57
C TRP A 50 2.32 -19.10 -3.54
N LEU A 51 1.62 -18.03 -3.30
CA LEU A 51 1.97 -16.76 -3.92
C LEU A 51 3.36 -16.35 -3.40
N PRO A 52 4.34 -16.07 -4.28
CA PRO A 52 5.64 -15.62 -3.84
C PRO A 52 5.46 -14.31 -3.05
N PHE A 53 5.68 -14.39 -1.75
CA PHE A 53 5.59 -13.25 -0.87
C PHE A 53 6.97 -12.58 -0.79
N ILE A 54 7.08 -11.38 -1.33
CA ILE A 54 8.28 -10.56 -1.18
C ILE A 54 8.08 -9.70 0.05
N LEU A 55 8.83 -9.99 1.11
CA LEU A 55 8.89 -9.11 2.26
C LEU A 55 9.72 -7.89 1.89
N GLU A 56 9.06 -6.80 1.55
CA GLU A 56 9.75 -5.53 1.37
C GLU A 56 10.13 -4.94 2.74
N THR A 57 11.32 -4.34 2.81
CA THR A 57 11.68 -3.56 3.98
C THR A 57 10.70 -2.41 4.14
N PRO A 58 10.27 -2.07 5.37
CA PRO A 58 9.39 -0.92 5.59
C PRO A 58 9.93 0.31 4.87
N LEU A 59 9.10 0.90 4.04
CA LEU A 59 9.47 2.04 3.23
C LEU A 59 9.82 3.21 4.15
N LYS A 60 11.07 3.64 4.10
CA LYS A 60 11.52 4.87 4.74
C LYS A 60 11.54 5.95 3.67
N PHE A 61 10.56 6.83 3.69
CA PHE A 61 10.65 8.02 2.85
C PHE A 61 11.20 9.17 3.70
N HIS A 62 12.20 9.83 3.13
CA HIS A 62 12.88 10.94 3.76
C HIS A 62 12.29 12.30 3.34
N SER A 63 11.35 12.29 2.41
CA SER A 63 10.66 13.47 1.91
C SER A 63 9.31 13.09 1.31
N ILE A 64 8.44 14.09 1.17
CA ILE A 64 7.15 13.91 0.50
C ILE A 64 7.32 13.58 -0.99
N ASP A 65 8.40 14.04 -1.62
CA ASP A 65 8.71 13.70 -3.01
C ASP A 65 8.98 12.21 -3.18
N THR A 66 9.72 11.60 -2.25
CA THR A 66 9.94 10.14 -2.24
C THR A 66 8.61 9.38 -2.09
N LEU A 67 7.70 9.87 -1.26
CA LEU A 67 6.35 9.29 -1.14
C LEU A 67 5.58 9.41 -2.48
N CYS A 68 5.65 10.57 -3.15
CA CYS A 68 5.03 10.75 -4.46
C CYS A 68 5.60 9.80 -5.51
N ASP A 69 6.93 9.61 -5.52
CA ASP A 69 7.59 8.68 -6.44
C ASP A 69 7.14 7.24 -6.21
N MET A 70 6.95 6.86 -4.97
CA MET A 70 6.43 5.52 -4.61
C MET A 70 4.98 5.33 -5.05
N ILE A 71 4.12 6.33 -4.86
CA ILE A 71 2.74 6.28 -5.32
C ILE A 71 2.70 6.20 -6.86
N ASP A 72 3.52 6.99 -7.55
CA ASP A 72 3.62 6.95 -9.01
C ASP A 72 4.14 5.59 -9.51
N LEU A 73 5.08 4.96 -8.80
CA LEU A 73 5.57 3.61 -9.12
C LEU A 73 4.47 2.55 -8.91
N ASN A 74 3.73 2.65 -7.81
CA ASN A 74 2.61 1.74 -7.53
C ASN A 74 1.53 1.85 -8.62
N PHE A 75 1.19 3.06 -9.04
CA PHE A 75 0.24 3.27 -10.14
C PHE A 75 0.71 2.63 -11.44
N LYS A 76 1.99 2.75 -11.80
CA LYS A 76 2.55 2.07 -12.97
C LYS A 76 2.41 0.55 -12.88
N HIS A 77 2.68 -0.03 -11.71
CA HIS A 77 2.50 -1.47 -11.50
C HIS A 77 1.04 -1.89 -11.68
N ILE A 78 0.09 -1.12 -11.14
CA ILE A 78 -1.34 -1.39 -11.30
C ILE A 78 -1.74 -1.31 -12.77
N GLU A 79 -1.29 -0.28 -13.51
CA GLU A 79 -1.52 -0.16 -14.95
C GLU A 79 -0.96 -1.35 -15.74
N GLU A 80 0.23 -1.84 -15.36
CA GLU A 80 0.84 -3.00 -16.00
C GLU A 80 0.04 -4.29 -15.75
N ILE A 81 -0.44 -4.49 -14.52
CA ILE A 81 -1.25 -5.66 -14.14
C ILE A 81 -2.59 -5.64 -14.88
N ASN A 82 -3.23 -4.49 -15.00
CA ASN A 82 -4.55 -4.34 -15.60
C ASN A 82 -4.53 -4.07 -17.11
N ARG A 83 -3.36 -4.19 -17.76
CA ARG A 83 -3.17 -3.79 -19.17
C ARG A 83 -4.07 -4.55 -20.14
N ASP A 84 -4.14 -5.86 -19.98
CA ASP A 84 -4.84 -6.75 -20.91
C ASP A 84 -6.27 -7.03 -20.44
N GLU A 85 -6.45 -7.38 -19.17
CA GLU A 85 -7.76 -7.62 -18.55
C GLU A 85 -7.76 -7.08 -17.11
N PRO A 86 -8.89 -6.46 -16.66
CA PRO A 86 -9.02 -6.02 -15.28
C PRO A 86 -8.91 -7.19 -14.30
N GLY A 87 -7.95 -7.10 -13.38
CA GLY A 87 -7.69 -8.13 -12.38
C GLY A 87 -8.56 -8.01 -11.12
N THR A 88 -8.23 -8.85 -10.14
CA THR A 88 -8.76 -8.77 -8.77
C THR A 88 -7.70 -8.19 -7.84
N SER A 89 -8.09 -7.25 -6.98
CA SER A 89 -7.22 -6.67 -5.94
C SER A 89 -7.70 -7.05 -4.55
N GLY A 90 -6.78 -7.50 -3.71
CA GLY A 90 -7.06 -7.76 -2.29
C GLY A 90 -6.21 -6.86 -1.39
N ASN A 91 -6.86 -6.18 -0.45
CA ASN A 91 -6.22 -5.17 0.37
C ASN A 91 -6.49 -5.41 1.85
N VAL A 92 -5.45 -5.37 2.68
CA VAL A 92 -5.56 -5.44 4.14
C VAL A 92 -5.15 -4.09 4.71
N TYR A 93 -6.04 -3.45 5.46
CA TYR A 93 -5.82 -2.12 5.98
C TYR A 93 -6.03 -2.04 7.50
N HIS A 94 -5.07 -1.40 8.17
CA HIS A 94 -5.18 -0.90 9.54
C HIS A 94 -5.34 0.64 9.60
N SER A 95 -5.44 1.29 8.46
CA SER A 95 -5.69 2.73 8.31
C SER A 95 -6.73 2.97 7.23
N LEU A 96 -7.31 4.17 7.19
CA LEU A 96 -8.30 4.52 6.17
C LEU A 96 -7.69 4.41 4.76
N PRO A 97 -8.24 3.61 3.86
CA PRO A 97 -7.78 3.49 2.48
C PRO A 97 -7.81 4.83 1.73
N LEU A 98 -6.89 5.01 0.80
CA LEU A 98 -6.80 6.21 -0.02
C LEU A 98 -8.12 6.52 -0.73
N GLU A 99 -8.79 5.50 -1.24
CA GLU A 99 -10.07 5.57 -1.94
C GLU A 99 -11.17 6.26 -1.13
N CYS A 100 -11.12 6.07 0.19
CA CYS A 100 -12.13 6.65 1.07
C CYS A 100 -11.98 8.15 1.25
N PHE A 101 -10.78 8.70 1.06
CA PHE A 101 -10.52 10.12 1.35
C PHE A 101 -9.96 10.93 0.16
N ILE A 102 -9.73 10.29 -0.96
CA ILE A 102 -9.09 10.92 -2.15
C ILE A 102 -9.87 12.13 -2.68
N HIS A 103 -11.18 12.16 -2.49
CA HIS A 103 -12.05 13.28 -2.90
C HIS A 103 -12.31 14.32 -1.81
N SER A 104 -11.78 14.10 -0.61
CA SER A 104 -11.86 15.07 0.48
C SER A 104 -10.55 15.83 0.61
N PRO A 105 -10.47 17.11 0.18
CA PRO A 105 -9.23 17.90 0.29
C PRO A 105 -8.72 18.00 1.73
N LEU A 106 -9.62 18.07 2.71
CA LEU A 106 -9.25 18.15 4.12
C LEU A 106 -8.68 16.83 4.62
N MET A 107 -9.32 15.71 4.32
CA MET A 107 -8.80 14.39 4.72
C MET A 107 -7.52 14.04 3.97
N MET A 108 -7.40 14.36 2.69
CA MET A 108 -6.15 14.24 1.94
C MET A 108 -5.03 15.02 2.62
N LYS A 109 -5.28 16.30 2.94
CA LYS A 109 -4.32 17.13 3.66
C LYS A 109 -3.93 16.48 4.99
N PHE A 110 -4.90 16.03 5.79
CA PHE A 110 -4.65 15.45 7.10
C PHE A 110 -3.87 14.13 7.02
N MET A 111 -4.25 13.22 6.13
CA MET A 111 -3.60 11.91 6.01
C MET A 111 -2.15 12.02 5.53
N PHE A 112 -1.87 12.87 4.54
CA PHE A 112 -0.51 13.10 4.06
C PHE A 112 0.34 13.91 5.05
N PHE A 113 -0.26 14.87 5.74
CA PHE A 113 0.40 15.57 6.86
C PHE A 113 0.82 14.60 7.96
N LYS A 114 -0.10 13.72 8.38
CA LYS A 114 0.16 12.67 9.37
C LYS A 114 1.32 11.77 8.95
N TRP A 115 1.35 11.33 7.71
CA TRP A 115 2.45 10.53 7.19
C TRP A 115 3.76 11.30 7.21
N GLY A 116 3.78 12.54 6.76
CA GLY A 116 4.97 13.40 6.86
C GLY A 116 5.44 13.56 8.31
N TYR A 117 4.53 13.80 9.24
CA TYR A 117 4.85 13.92 10.67
C TYR A 117 5.56 12.67 11.22
N TYR A 118 5.06 11.47 10.91
CA TYR A 118 5.63 10.24 11.45
C TYR A 118 6.89 9.77 10.70
N PHE A 119 6.97 9.97 9.42
CA PHE A 119 8.03 9.37 8.59
C PHE A 119 9.12 10.35 8.15
N VAL A 120 8.77 11.59 7.81
CA VAL A 120 9.76 12.61 7.41
C VAL A 120 10.35 13.31 8.63
N GLN A 121 9.52 13.58 9.64
CA GLN A 121 9.92 14.17 10.92
C GLN A 121 10.64 15.52 10.78
N SER A 122 10.23 16.36 9.84
CA SER A 122 10.75 17.71 9.68
C SER A 122 9.86 18.74 10.37
N ASP A 123 10.41 19.93 10.65
CA ASP A 123 9.71 21.00 11.37
C ASP A 123 8.46 21.51 10.65
N GLU A 124 8.35 21.31 9.34
CA GLU A 124 7.17 21.69 8.57
C GLU A 124 5.88 20.96 8.99
N TYR A 125 6.02 19.79 9.64
CA TYR A 125 4.89 19.00 10.16
C TYR A 125 4.51 19.31 11.60
N ASN A 126 5.05 20.38 12.17
CA ASN A 126 4.70 20.81 13.54
C ASN A 126 3.43 21.69 13.59
N ASN A 127 2.93 22.13 12.44
CA ASN A 127 1.73 22.99 12.38
C ASN A 127 0.90 22.66 11.14
N PHE A 128 -0.26 22.05 11.36
CA PHE A 128 -1.17 21.64 10.29
C PHE A 128 -1.76 22.82 9.50
N SER A 129 -2.08 23.93 10.18
CA SER A 129 -2.65 25.12 9.52
C SER A 129 -1.71 25.67 8.44
N GLN A 130 -0.41 25.69 8.72
CA GLN A 130 0.60 26.26 7.84
C GLN A 130 1.05 25.30 6.72
N TRP A 131 0.95 24.00 6.97
CA TRP A 131 1.32 23.00 5.99
C TRP A 131 0.36 22.98 4.81
N LYS A 132 0.91 22.93 3.60
CA LYS A 132 0.14 22.87 2.36
C LYS A 132 0.34 21.54 1.67
N LEU A 133 -0.77 20.94 1.24
CA LEU A 133 -0.71 19.72 0.45
C LEU A 133 0.03 20.00 -0.87
N PRO A 134 1.14 19.28 -1.15
CA PRO A 134 1.88 19.44 -2.41
C PRO A 134 1.00 19.18 -3.64
N PRO A 135 1.19 19.93 -4.74
CA PRO A 135 0.39 19.75 -5.96
C PRO A 135 0.43 18.32 -6.53
N ARG A 136 1.56 17.61 -6.42
CA ARG A 136 1.67 16.21 -6.86
C ARG A 136 0.71 15.31 -6.09
N LEU A 137 0.55 15.50 -4.78
CA LEU A 137 -0.39 14.75 -3.96
C LEU A 137 -1.83 15.12 -4.26
N SER A 138 -2.10 16.39 -4.53
CA SER A 138 -3.45 16.84 -4.93
C SER A 138 -3.92 16.21 -6.24
N ALA A 139 -2.99 15.94 -7.17
CA ALA A 139 -3.29 15.32 -8.46
C ALA A 139 -3.50 13.80 -8.40
N ILE A 140 -3.27 13.16 -7.25
CA ILE A 140 -3.43 11.71 -7.11
C ILE A 140 -4.88 11.28 -7.42
N GLY A 141 -5.88 12.09 -7.03
CA GLY A 141 -7.29 11.80 -7.26
C GLY A 141 -7.64 11.60 -8.73
N GLU A 142 -7.10 12.43 -9.60
CA GLU A 142 -7.33 12.33 -11.04
C GLU A 142 -6.66 11.07 -11.61
N LYS A 143 -5.42 10.80 -11.23
CA LYS A 143 -4.69 9.60 -11.66
C LYS A 143 -5.36 8.31 -11.17
N TYR A 144 -5.82 8.31 -9.93
CA TYR A 144 -6.41 7.13 -9.29
C TYR A 144 -7.55 6.55 -10.13
N HIS A 145 -8.48 7.38 -10.58
CA HIS A 145 -9.62 6.93 -11.39
C HIS A 145 -9.24 6.24 -12.70
N HIS A 146 -8.12 6.62 -13.30
CA HIS A 146 -7.66 6.03 -14.54
C HIS A 146 -6.92 4.70 -14.33
N VAL A 147 -6.24 4.58 -13.21
CA VAL A 147 -5.34 3.47 -12.91
C VAL A 147 -6.06 2.33 -12.18
N TYR A 148 -6.96 2.67 -11.26
CA TYR A 148 -7.62 1.70 -10.36
C TYR A 148 -8.85 1.07 -11.03
N ASN A 149 -8.60 0.37 -12.13
CA ASN A 149 -9.62 -0.29 -12.94
C ASN A 149 -9.59 -1.81 -12.71
N PHE A 150 -9.98 -2.24 -11.52
CA PHE A 150 -10.14 -3.65 -11.19
C PHE A 150 -11.56 -4.14 -11.46
N GLN A 151 -11.70 -5.43 -11.83
CA GLN A 151 -12.99 -6.07 -11.95
C GLN A 151 -13.61 -6.28 -10.57
N HIS A 152 -12.80 -6.78 -9.62
CA HIS A 152 -13.21 -7.07 -8.26
C HIS A 152 -12.17 -6.56 -7.27
N VAL A 153 -12.61 -5.95 -6.18
CA VAL A 153 -11.73 -5.52 -5.09
C VAL A 153 -12.31 -5.98 -3.76
N PHE A 154 -11.48 -6.55 -2.91
CA PHE A 154 -11.89 -6.84 -1.55
C PHE A 154 -10.98 -6.14 -0.54
N TYR A 155 -11.58 -5.69 0.55
CA TYR A 155 -10.91 -5.01 1.65
C TYR A 155 -11.09 -5.82 2.92
N ILE A 156 -10.00 -6.07 3.62
CA ILE A 156 -10.02 -6.61 4.98
C ILE A 156 -9.60 -5.48 5.92
N TRP A 157 -10.53 -5.06 6.76
CA TRP A 157 -10.30 -3.96 7.69
C TRP A 157 -10.11 -4.46 9.11
N ASP A 158 -9.18 -3.82 9.83
CA ASP A 158 -9.10 -3.94 11.27
C ASP A 158 -10.31 -3.24 11.91
N SER A 159 -10.98 -3.93 12.84
CA SER A 159 -12.14 -3.39 13.55
C SER A 159 -11.82 -2.13 14.35
N SER A 160 -10.56 -1.91 14.72
CA SER A 160 -10.08 -0.74 15.47
C SER A 160 -9.73 0.47 14.60
N LEU A 161 -9.73 0.34 13.26
CA LEU A 161 -9.24 1.34 12.30
C LEU A 161 -9.78 2.75 12.57
N ILE A 162 -11.10 2.89 12.68
CA ILE A 162 -11.73 4.21 12.87
C ILE A 162 -11.47 4.76 14.28
N TRP A 163 -11.43 3.88 15.28
CA TRP A 163 -11.09 4.27 16.64
C TRP A 163 -9.64 4.75 16.73
N ALA A 164 -8.71 4.05 16.10
CA ALA A 164 -7.29 4.44 16.04
C ALA A 164 -7.13 5.81 15.38
N LEU A 165 -7.77 6.04 14.24
CA LEU A 165 -7.73 7.32 13.54
C LEU A 165 -8.33 8.46 14.40
N SER A 166 -9.46 8.22 15.06
CA SER A 166 -10.08 9.19 15.96
C SER A 166 -9.17 9.55 17.16
N LYS A 167 -8.46 8.55 17.69
CA LYS A 167 -7.46 8.75 18.76
C LYS A 167 -6.26 9.56 18.25
N GLU A 168 -5.78 9.30 17.05
CA GLU A 168 -4.71 10.09 16.44
C GLU A 168 -5.11 11.56 16.25
N ILE A 169 -6.28 11.86 15.71
CA ILE A 169 -6.82 13.22 15.59
C ILE A 169 -6.83 13.90 16.95
N SER A 170 -7.28 13.18 17.98
CA SER A 170 -7.31 13.71 19.35
C SER A 170 -5.91 13.95 19.93
N ASN A 171 -4.93 13.12 19.58
CA ASN A 171 -3.53 13.30 20.00
C ASN A 171 -2.90 14.53 19.34
N PHE A 172 -3.11 14.74 18.03
CA PHE A 172 -2.63 15.94 17.33
C PHE A 172 -3.20 17.22 17.94
N TYR A 173 -4.46 17.20 18.37
CA TYR A 173 -5.05 18.32 19.12
C TYR A 173 -4.37 18.54 20.48
N LYS A 174 -4.17 17.48 21.26
CA LYS A 174 -3.53 17.57 22.59
C LYS A 174 -2.09 18.06 22.52
N THR A 175 -1.39 17.78 21.44
CA THR A 175 -0.01 18.24 21.19
C THR A 175 0.05 19.62 20.49
N HIS A 176 -1.10 20.28 20.32
CA HIS A 176 -1.21 21.61 19.69
C HIS A 176 -0.74 21.67 18.23
N ILE A 177 -0.69 20.55 17.53
CA ILE A 177 -0.34 20.46 16.11
C ILE A 177 -1.53 20.89 15.24
N ILE A 178 -2.76 20.53 15.67
CA ILE A 178 -4.01 21.03 15.11
C ILE A 178 -4.79 21.82 16.13
N SER A 179 -5.53 22.81 15.66
CA SER A 179 -6.46 23.61 16.48
C SER A 179 -7.74 22.82 16.82
N GLU A 180 -8.54 23.34 17.75
CA GLU A 180 -9.83 22.72 18.08
C GLU A 180 -10.78 22.73 16.87
N GLN A 181 -10.81 23.83 16.12
CA GLN A 181 -11.63 23.94 14.92
C GLN A 181 -11.23 22.89 13.88
N GLU A 182 -9.93 22.75 13.59
CA GLU A 182 -9.41 21.74 12.66
C GLU A 182 -9.72 20.31 13.11
N LYS A 183 -9.63 20.04 14.42
CA LYS A 183 -10.03 18.74 14.98
C LYS A 183 -11.50 18.42 14.69
N GLU A 184 -12.40 19.38 14.91
CA GLU A 184 -13.82 19.17 14.66
C GLU A 184 -14.13 19.06 13.16
N ASP A 185 -13.47 19.87 12.31
CA ASP A 185 -13.63 19.83 10.87
C ASP A 185 -13.18 18.46 10.31
N ILE A 186 -12.01 17.95 10.74
CA ILE A 186 -11.50 16.62 10.34
C ILE A 186 -12.45 15.51 10.82
N LYS A 187 -12.96 15.57 12.04
CA LYS A 187 -13.92 14.59 12.56
C LYS A 187 -15.24 14.60 11.81
N ASN A 188 -15.73 15.77 11.44
CA ASN A 188 -16.98 15.90 10.69
C ASN A 188 -16.81 15.35 9.27
N GLU A 189 -15.68 15.63 8.63
CA GLU A 189 -15.34 15.08 7.33
C GLU A 189 -15.21 13.55 7.38
N LEU A 190 -14.56 13.01 8.40
CA LEU A 190 -14.48 11.56 8.61
C LEU A 190 -15.87 10.93 8.78
N LYS A 191 -16.78 11.55 9.54
CA LYS A 191 -18.17 11.07 9.67
C LYS A 191 -18.91 11.09 8.34
N LEU A 192 -18.69 12.13 7.53
CA LEU A 192 -19.27 12.22 6.19
C LEU A 192 -18.79 11.08 5.30
N ILE A 193 -17.49 10.82 5.27
CA ILE A 193 -16.88 9.72 4.52
C ILE A 193 -17.48 8.38 4.97
N LEU A 194 -17.56 8.13 6.27
CA LEU A 194 -18.15 6.89 6.80
C LEU A 194 -19.61 6.73 6.43
N SER A 195 -20.41 7.81 6.48
CA SER A 195 -21.81 7.78 6.04
C SER A 195 -21.96 7.48 4.54
N GLN A 196 -21.06 8.02 3.72
CA GLN A 196 -21.03 7.73 2.28
C GLN A 196 -20.62 6.27 2.00
N LEU A 197 -19.62 5.78 2.75
CA LEU A 197 -19.19 4.39 2.68
C LEU A 197 -20.34 3.43 3.03
N GLU A 198 -21.05 3.68 4.14
CA GLU A 198 -22.21 2.89 4.56
C GLU A 198 -23.29 2.85 3.46
N LYS A 199 -23.57 3.98 2.82
CA LYS A 199 -24.53 4.02 1.70
C LYS A 199 -24.06 3.18 0.52
N THR A 200 -22.78 3.25 0.19
CA THR A 200 -22.17 2.47 -0.90
C THR A 200 -22.26 0.98 -0.61
N LEU A 201 -21.94 0.57 0.62
CA LEU A 201 -22.07 -0.83 1.06
C LEU A 201 -23.50 -1.36 1.03
N ASN A 202 -24.48 -0.49 1.28
CA ASN A 202 -25.91 -0.80 1.20
C ASN A 202 -26.47 -0.72 -0.24
N GLY A 203 -25.62 -0.70 -1.27
CA GLY A 203 -26.00 -0.72 -2.68
C GLY A 203 -26.35 0.65 -3.28
N THR A 204 -26.17 1.74 -2.53
CA THR A 204 -26.37 3.10 -3.04
C THR A 204 -25.02 3.65 -3.53
N ARG A 205 -24.78 3.67 -4.83
CA ARG A 205 -23.55 4.24 -5.37
C ARG A 205 -23.46 5.73 -5.03
N THR A 206 -22.37 6.10 -4.36
CA THR A 206 -22.05 7.50 -4.09
C THR A 206 -20.90 7.93 -5.02
N PRO A 207 -21.05 9.04 -5.77
CA PRO A 207 -20.02 9.48 -6.72
C PRO A 207 -18.68 9.85 -6.05
N SER A 208 -18.71 10.09 -4.74
CA SER A 208 -17.57 10.58 -3.98
C SER A 208 -16.60 9.48 -3.51
N ILE A 209 -16.95 8.20 -3.67
CA ILE A 209 -16.07 7.08 -3.32
C ILE A 209 -15.90 6.20 -4.57
N PRO A 210 -14.70 6.15 -5.16
CA PRO A 210 -14.44 5.48 -6.43
C PRO A 210 -14.18 3.98 -6.25
N PHE A 211 -15.11 3.25 -5.64
CA PHE A 211 -14.99 1.80 -5.57
C PHE A 211 -15.41 1.15 -6.89
N PRO A 212 -14.70 0.09 -7.32
CA PRO A 212 -15.14 -0.77 -8.41
C PRO A 212 -16.54 -1.34 -8.20
N PRO A 213 -17.23 -1.75 -9.28
CA PRO A 213 -18.59 -2.29 -9.19
C PRO A 213 -18.73 -3.49 -8.26
N GLU A 214 -17.72 -4.37 -8.25
CA GLU A 214 -17.64 -5.54 -7.38
C GLU A 214 -16.63 -5.25 -6.27
N THR A 215 -17.13 -4.77 -5.14
CA THR A 215 -16.30 -4.45 -3.99
C THR A 215 -16.85 -5.11 -2.74
N ASP A 216 -16.02 -5.91 -2.08
CA ASP A 216 -16.33 -6.58 -0.81
C ASP A 216 -15.58 -5.94 0.35
N PHE A 217 -16.26 -5.81 1.49
CA PHE A 217 -15.66 -5.36 2.74
C PHE A 217 -15.80 -6.43 3.82
N LEU A 218 -14.68 -6.82 4.35
CA LEU A 218 -14.58 -7.77 5.46
C LEU A 218 -13.99 -7.03 6.66
N VAL A 219 -14.67 -7.10 7.80
CA VAL A 219 -14.14 -6.55 9.05
C VAL A 219 -13.54 -7.69 9.86
N SER A 220 -12.24 -7.65 10.07
CA SER A 220 -11.57 -8.65 10.89
C SER A 220 -11.88 -8.43 12.37
N SER A 221 -12.25 -9.50 13.08
CA SER A 221 -12.30 -9.52 14.54
C SER A 221 -10.93 -9.74 15.18
N ILE A 222 -9.92 -10.06 14.39
CA ILE A 222 -8.53 -10.25 14.79
C ILE A 222 -7.80 -8.95 14.48
N ASN A 223 -6.96 -8.51 15.42
CA ASN A 223 -6.06 -7.38 15.16
C ASN A 223 -5.07 -7.81 14.07
N VAL A 224 -5.11 -7.16 12.92
CA VAL A 224 -4.27 -7.47 11.74
C VAL A 224 -3.06 -6.53 11.62
N GLY A 225 -2.81 -5.70 12.64
CA GLY A 225 -1.69 -4.76 12.71
C GLY A 225 -0.58 -5.19 13.64
#